data_0ff01db78da8ed69d600d6c0962082ba
#
_entry.id   0ff01db78da8ed69d600d6c0962082ba
#
_cell.length_a   1.000
_cell.length_b   1.000
_cell.length_c   1.000
_cell.angle_alpha   90.00
_cell.angle_beta   90.00
_cell.angle_gamma   90.00
#
_symmetry.space_group_name_H-M   'P 1'
#
loop_
_entity.id
_entity.type
_entity.pdbx_description
1 polymer ?
#
loop_
_entity_poly.entity_id
_entity_poly.type
_entity_poly.pdbx_seq_one_letter_code
_entity_poly.pdbx_strand_id
1 'polypeptide(L)'
;MGQYYLCIVLIIFLFILLIHELIWDFRSIQKPYKRILLCLVLTLLFKYNYGVYFYGLEYEDAYAFSFCARQFLYNIFPSSFLIDAVSVGSLTEPMFTSTYGGHFIMYPTFLSLFTNIFGWSPTILSIANTSIAFFILLILSILPKNQKYWFIPPVLYCCAPIINLFTTCFLSEIFSSFICLIFVYTYFRGKSIYNYILCLVSFLVAIMCKRENLALLTIPAIEFVYLVLWKYRFNIRKHIVELLKYIPFLLIIGVYFLFIQNVFSIEKIESKDIENATFSIQYMTILFPAFIKAMFSIEAFSFVLTIAIAWLIFFLIRNKRLTSDIVFPFVLFCVYLILYTSHYRGYFFIKEERVSSFETYRYINNFFYLIPLMFISMKCKFFKQIRLIACIALIFSLYTTYSLRLKMSELEYQERFKEVQMVSNYMQANSSKSVLICENILLYQNMCDDDFSVCDIRLCNKLNTSSQTDYYLLLSDLDYLKERYSLNMDLQEFYPVMVLDDGKYLYKRKN
;
A
#
# COMPACT_ATOMS: atom_id res chain seq x y z
N MET A 1 -20.37 -8.35 7.61
CA MET A 1 -19.87 -8.46 9.00
C MET A 1 -18.87 -9.59 9.23
N GLY A 2 -19.17 -10.86 8.94
CA GLY A 2 -18.27 -11.98 9.23
C GLY A 2 -16.86 -11.84 8.66
N GLN A 3 -16.73 -11.28 7.49
CA GLN A 3 -15.45 -11.08 6.79
C GLN A 3 -14.55 -10.04 7.49
N TYR A 4 -15.12 -8.93 7.94
CA TYR A 4 -14.41 -7.90 8.68
C TYR A 4 -13.86 -8.45 10.00
N TYR A 5 -14.70 -9.13 10.77
CA TYR A 5 -14.25 -9.76 12.02
C TYR A 5 -13.18 -10.83 11.78
N LEU A 6 -13.26 -11.59 10.69
CA LEU A 6 -12.21 -12.53 10.32
C LEU A 6 -10.88 -11.81 10.06
N CYS A 7 -10.91 -10.69 9.32
CA CYS A 7 -9.71 -9.88 9.09
C CYS A 7 -9.13 -9.31 10.38
N ILE A 8 -9.96 -8.81 11.31
CA ILE A 8 -9.53 -8.36 12.64
C ILE A 8 -8.82 -9.49 13.39
N VAL A 9 -9.46 -10.66 13.45
CA VAL A 9 -8.89 -11.82 14.16
C VAL A 9 -7.55 -12.23 13.56
N LEU A 10 -7.45 -12.29 12.23
CA LEU A 10 -6.18 -12.62 11.54
C LEU A 10 -5.09 -11.60 11.82
N ILE A 11 -5.40 -10.30 11.79
CA ILE A 11 -4.44 -9.23 12.08
C ILE A 11 -3.98 -9.31 13.54
N ILE A 12 -4.90 -9.42 14.48
CA ILE A 12 -4.56 -9.51 15.92
C ILE A 12 -3.72 -10.76 16.18
N PHE A 13 -4.11 -11.91 15.64
CA PHE A 13 -3.38 -13.16 15.79
C PHE A 13 -1.96 -13.06 15.22
N LEU A 14 -1.81 -12.46 14.04
CA LEU A 14 -0.51 -12.20 13.44
C LEU A 14 0.38 -11.33 14.33
N PHE A 15 -0.16 -10.24 14.89
CA PHE A 15 0.60 -9.37 15.81
C PHE A 15 0.99 -10.05 17.11
N ILE A 16 0.10 -10.87 17.69
CA ILE A 16 0.42 -11.66 18.90
C ILE A 16 1.59 -12.60 18.64
N LEU A 17 1.53 -13.37 17.54
CA LEU A 17 2.61 -14.28 17.15
C LEU A 17 3.91 -13.53 16.85
N LEU A 18 3.83 -12.40 16.15
CA LEU A 18 5.00 -11.59 15.84
C LEU A 18 5.66 -11.05 17.10
N ILE A 19 4.89 -10.49 18.02
CA ILE A 19 5.42 -9.97 19.30
C ILE A 19 6.08 -11.10 20.09
N HIS A 20 5.47 -12.26 20.15
CA HIS A 20 6.06 -13.45 20.80
C HIS A 20 7.44 -13.78 20.20
N GLU A 21 7.55 -13.86 18.87
CA GLU A 21 8.81 -14.17 18.20
C GLU A 21 9.86 -13.06 18.37
N LEU A 22 9.44 -11.80 18.32
CA LEU A 22 10.34 -10.65 18.56
C LEU A 22 10.90 -10.68 19.99
N ILE A 23 10.07 -10.96 21.01
CA ILE A 23 10.52 -11.07 22.41
C ILE A 23 11.56 -12.19 22.54
N TRP A 24 11.33 -13.33 21.88
CA TRP A 24 12.27 -14.45 21.90
C TRP A 24 13.59 -14.05 21.27
N ASP A 25 13.58 -13.30 20.16
CA ASP A 25 14.77 -12.82 19.50
C ASP A 25 15.56 -11.82 20.34
N PHE A 26 14.85 -10.89 20.97
CA PHE A 26 15.49 -9.90 21.83
C PHE A 26 16.22 -10.49 23.02
N ARG A 27 15.78 -11.66 23.54
CA ARG A 27 16.49 -12.38 24.60
C ARG A 27 17.88 -12.86 24.15
N SER A 28 18.07 -13.13 22.88
CA SER A 28 19.34 -13.59 22.29
C SER A 28 20.30 -12.46 21.91
N ILE A 29 19.82 -11.21 21.92
CA ILE A 29 20.56 -10.04 21.44
C ILE A 29 21.23 -9.31 22.60
N GLN A 30 22.52 -9.02 22.46
CA GLN A 30 23.21 -8.12 23.39
C GLN A 30 22.72 -6.68 23.22
N LYS A 31 22.28 -6.03 24.32
CA LYS A 31 21.84 -4.62 24.36
C LYS A 31 20.66 -4.33 23.40
N PRO A 32 19.52 -5.05 23.50
CA PRO A 32 18.38 -4.91 22.61
C PRO A 32 17.79 -3.48 22.61
N TYR A 33 17.92 -2.77 23.74
CA TYR A 33 17.46 -1.38 23.87
C TYR A 33 18.08 -0.41 22.85
N LYS A 34 19.35 -0.66 22.43
CA LYS A 34 19.99 0.17 21.40
C LYS A 34 19.34 0.03 20.05
N ARG A 35 18.82 -1.16 19.72
CA ARG A 35 18.09 -1.38 18.47
C ARG A 35 16.74 -0.72 18.52
N ILE A 36 16.02 -0.93 19.61
CA ILE A 36 14.71 -0.28 19.82
C ILE A 36 14.87 1.24 19.75
N LEU A 37 15.84 1.82 20.46
CA LEU A 37 16.10 3.26 20.44
C LEU A 37 16.43 3.77 19.03
N LEU A 38 17.32 3.09 18.30
CA LEU A 38 17.63 3.49 16.92
C LEU A 38 16.40 3.42 16.03
N CYS A 39 15.65 2.31 16.07
CA CYS A 39 14.43 2.18 15.27
C CYS A 39 13.40 3.24 15.62
N LEU A 40 13.24 3.57 16.91
CA LEU A 40 12.35 4.64 17.34
C LEU A 40 12.79 6.00 16.78
N VAL A 41 14.07 6.34 16.91
CA VAL A 41 14.63 7.60 16.37
C VAL A 41 14.46 7.66 14.86
N LEU A 42 14.78 6.59 14.13
CA LEU A 42 14.60 6.53 12.68
C LEU A 42 13.11 6.66 12.29
N THR A 43 12.21 6.02 13.05
CA THR A 43 10.77 6.14 12.81
C THR A 43 10.30 7.57 13.00
N LEU A 44 10.66 8.21 14.11
CA LEU A 44 10.26 9.59 14.37
C LEU A 44 10.83 10.56 13.32
N LEU A 45 12.09 10.43 12.94
CA LEU A 45 12.71 11.35 12.00
C LEU A 45 12.25 11.15 10.54
N PHE A 46 12.05 9.91 10.10
CA PHE A 46 11.84 9.60 8.69
C PHE A 46 10.42 9.15 8.34
N LYS A 47 9.70 8.55 9.27
CA LYS A 47 8.41 7.88 9.00
C LYS A 47 7.21 8.60 9.59
N TYR A 48 7.38 9.41 10.63
CA TYR A 48 6.33 10.23 11.17
C TYR A 48 6.13 11.51 10.34
N ASN A 49 4.90 11.97 10.22
CA ASN A 49 4.55 13.04 9.29
C ASN A 49 4.58 14.46 9.86
N TYR A 50 4.63 14.63 11.19
CA TYR A 50 4.66 15.96 11.86
C TYR A 50 3.57 16.92 11.40
N GLY A 51 2.36 16.42 11.13
CA GLY A 51 1.24 17.23 10.64
C GLY A 51 1.23 17.52 9.15
N VAL A 52 2.22 17.03 8.39
CA VAL A 52 2.23 17.10 6.92
C VAL A 52 1.58 15.85 6.36
N TYR A 53 0.34 15.97 5.90
CA TYR A 53 -0.42 14.85 5.34
C TYR A 53 -0.36 14.88 3.81
N PHE A 54 -0.30 13.69 3.23
CA PHE A 54 -0.30 13.50 1.81
C PHE A 54 -1.15 12.27 1.47
N TYR A 55 -2.27 12.50 0.79
CA TYR A 55 -3.16 11.42 0.34
C TYR A 55 -2.68 10.79 -0.98
N GLY A 56 -1.88 11.54 -1.76
CA GLY A 56 -1.42 11.17 -3.09
C GLY A 56 -2.30 11.77 -4.17
N LEU A 57 -1.78 12.74 -4.92
CA LEU A 57 -2.50 13.52 -5.95
C LEU A 57 -3.21 12.64 -6.98
N GLU A 58 -2.64 11.49 -7.30
CA GLU A 58 -3.12 10.59 -8.35
C GLU A 58 -3.76 9.33 -7.79
N TYR A 59 -3.91 9.21 -6.44
CA TYR A 59 -4.32 7.95 -5.80
C TYR A 59 -5.65 8.08 -5.09
N GLU A 60 -6.73 7.83 -5.81
CA GLU A 60 -8.06 7.67 -5.23
C GLU A 60 -8.08 6.55 -4.18
N ASP A 61 -7.20 5.55 -4.29
CA ASP A 61 -7.05 4.46 -3.33
C ASP A 61 -6.79 4.95 -1.90
N ALA A 62 -5.99 6.01 -1.71
CA ALA A 62 -5.70 6.55 -0.38
C ALA A 62 -6.96 7.15 0.27
N TYR A 63 -7.79 7.83 -0.54
CA TYR A 63 -9.08 8.33 -0.09
C TYR A 63 -10.04 7.17 0.21
N ALA A 64 -10.07 6.14 -0.64
CA ALA A 64 -10.91 4.96 -0.45
C ALA A 64 -10.56 4.22 0.85
N PHE A 65 -9.28 3.98 1.13
CA PHE A 65 -8.86 3.31 2.36
C PHE A 65 -9.15 4.14 3.61
N SER A 66 -8.92 5.45 3.55
CA SER A 66 -9.25 6.38 4.63
C SER A 66 -10.75 6.43 4.90
N PHE A 67 -11.56 6.53 3.83
CA PHE A 67 -13.01 6.52 3.89
C PHE A 67 -13.56 5.22 4.48
N CYS A 68 -13.06 4.06 4.06
CA CYS A 68 -13.50 2.79 4.62
C CYS A 68 -13.16 2.66 6.11
N ALA A 69 -12.00 3.14 6.54
CA ALA A 69 -11.66 3.19 7.97
C ALA A 69 -12.63 4.08 8.75
N ARG A 70 -13.12 5.17 8.14
CA ARG A 70 -14.16 6.06 8.71
C ARG A 70 -15.52 5.40 8.74
N GLN A 71 -15.93 4.70 7.67
CA GLN A 71 -17.21 3.97 7.61
C GLN A 71 -17.33 2.93 8.74
N PHE A 72 -16.25 2.26 9.11
CA PHE A 72 -16.27 1.27 10.19
C PHE A 72 -16.68 1.85 11.55
N LEU A 73 -16.44 3.15 11.81
CA LEU A 73 -16.92 3.83 13.02
C LEU A 73 -18.45 3.87 13.11
N TYR A 74 -19.12 3.94 11.97
CA TYR A 74 -20.59 3.99 11.87
C TYR A 74 -21.22 2.63 11.63
N ASN A 75 -20.44 1.52 11.83
CA ASN A 75 -20.89 0.16 11.54
C ASN A 75 -21.36 -0.06 10.09
N ILE A 76 -20.88 0.76 9.16
CA ILE A 76 -21.08 0.58 7.73
C ILE A 76 -19.99 -0.34 7.21
N PHE A 77 -20.37 -1.54 6.79
CA PHE A 77 -19.42 -2.55 6.32
C PHE A 77 -19.56 -2.71 4.81
N PRO A 78 -18.41 -2.70 4.09
CA PRO A 78 -18.42 -3.05 2.68
C PRO A 78 -19.04 -4.42 2.48
N SER A 79 -19.86 -4.58 1.45
CA SER A 79 -20.52 -5.86 1.13
C SER A 79 -19.51 -6.93 0.67
N SER A 80 -18.30 -6.52 0.35
CA SER A 80 -17.21 -7.38 -0.12
C SER A 80 -15.85 -6.91 0.41
N PHE A 81 -14.81 -7.73 0.27
CA PHE A 81 -13.43 -7.35 0.62
C PHE A 81 -12.78 -6.39 -0.38
N LEU A 82 -13.42 -6.13 -1.49
CA LEU A 82 -12.92 -5.23 -2.52
C LEU A 82 -13.52 -3.85 -2.28
N ILE A 83 -12.67 -2.84 -2.21
CA ILE A 83 -13.08 -1.51 -1.84
C ILE A 83 -12.77 -0.53 -2.97
N ASP A 84 -13.81 -0.14 -3.66
CA ASP A 84 -14.00 1.19 -4.16
C ASP A 84 -15.41 1.60 -3.71
N ALA A 85 -15.47 2.54 -2.80
CA ALA A 85 -16.75 2.91 -2.22
C ALA A 85 -17.51 3.87 -3.15
N VAL A 86 -18.71 3.49 -3.52
CA VAL A 86 -19.67 4.36 -4.16
C VAL A 86 -20.77 4.65 -3.17
N SER A 87 -20.93 5.90 -2.78
CA SER A 87 -21.85 6.31 -1.72
C SER A 87 -22.88 7.32 -2.23
N VAL A 88 -24.08 7.25 -1.69
CA VAL A 88 -25.12 8.26 -1.81
C VAL A 88 -25.59 8.62 -0.40
N GLY A 89 -25.58 9.89 -0.06
CA GLY A 89 -25.92 10.41 1.26
C GLY A 89 -24.69 10.79 2.07
N SER A 90 -24.87 10.98 3.35
CA SER A 90 -23.79 11.28 4.31
C SER A 90 -23.32 10.02 5.04
N LEU A 91 -22.24 10.13 5.82
CA LEU A 91 -21.81 9.03 6.68
C LEU A 91 -22.79 8.75 7.82
N THR A 92 -23.46 9.78 8.31
CA THR A 92 -24.47 9.65 9.38
C THR A 92 -25.82 9.18 8.86
N GLU A 93 -26.16 9.54 7.60
CA GLU A 93 -27.41 9.16 6.93
C GLU A 93 -27.13 8.57 5.55
N PRO A 94 -26.58 7.35 5.45
CA PRO A 94 -26.30 6.73 4.17
C PRO A 94 -27.60 6.28 3.52
N MET A 95 -27.89 6.78 2.32
CA MET A 95 -29.02 6.33 1.50
C MET A 95 -28.68 5.07 0.71
N PHE A 96 -27.47 4.99 0.21
CA PHE A 96 -26.96 3.86 -0.55
C PHE A 96 -25.44 3.80 -0.43
N THR A 97 -24.90 2.62 -0.16
CA THR A 97 -23.47 2.39 -0.19
C THR A 97 -23.20 1.09 -0.93
N SER A 98 -22.40 1.15 -1.97
CA SER A 98 -21.93 0.00 -2.72
C SER A 98 -20.41 0.02 -2.76
N THR A 99 -19.81 -1.14 -2.88
CA THR A 99 -18.38 -1.29 -3.08
C THR A 99 -18.17 -2.04 -4.38
N TYR A 100 -17.25 -1.57 -5.19
CA TYR A 100 -16.78 -2.29 -6.37
C TYR A 100 -15.26 -2.16 -6.44
N GLY A 101 -14.59 -2.98 -7.21
CA GLY A 101 -13.31 -2.65 -7.57
C GLY A 101 -12.18 -3.62 -7.34
N GLY A 102 -10.99 -3.24 -7.01
CA GLY A 102 -9.74 -3.97 -7.06
C GLY A 102 -8.99 -4.13 -5.74
N HIS A 103 -9.49 -3.61 -4.62
CA HIS A 103 -8.75 -3.55 -3.38
C HIS A 103 -9.34 -4.43 -2.28
N PHE A 104 -8.45 -5.01 -1.45
CA PHE A 104 -8.86 -5.85 -0.33
C PHE A 104 -9.01 -5.03 0.94
N ILE A 105 -9.94 -5.44 1.83
CA ILE A 105 -10.23 -4.72 3.08
C ILE A 105 -9.19 -4.89 4.19
N MET A 106 -8.16 -5.70 4.01
CA MET A 106 -7.16 -5.95 5.06
C MET A 106 -6.52 -4.68 5.60
N TYR A 107 -6.10 -3.78 4.72
CA TYR A 107 -5.48 -2.53 5.14
C TYR A 107 -6.45 -1.56 5.83
N PRO A 108 -7.64 -1.24 5.29
CA PRO A 108 -8.63 -0.44 6.02
C PRO A 108 -9.06 -1.08 7.33
N THR A 109 -9.15 -2.41 7.41
CA THR A 109 -9.43 -3.12 8.66
C THR A 109 -8.31 -2.89 9.69
N PHE A 110 -7.06 -2.90 9.25
CA PHE A 110 -5.94 -2.52 10.12
C PHE A 110 -6.07 -1.07 10.61
N LEU A 111 -6.34 -0.12 9.71
CA LEU A 111 -6.57 1.28 10.09
C LEU A 111 -7.73 1.43 11.07
N SER A 112 -8.81 0.66 10.87
CA SER A 112 -10.00 0.71 11.72
C SER A 112 -9.73 0.27 13.18
N LEU A 113 -8.72 -0.55 13.44
CA LEU A 113 -8.32 -0.87 14.81
C LEU A 113 -7.86 0.37 15.58
N PHE A 114 -7.21 1.30 14.89
CA PHE A 114 -6.79 2.57 15.50
C PHE A 114 -7.95 3.56 15.58
N THR A 115 -8.74 3.69 14.52
CA THR A 115 -9.85 4.63 14.50
C THR A 115 -10.97 4.25 15.47
N ASN A 116 -11.22 2.99 15.71
CA ASN A 116 -12.19 2.52 16.71
C ASN A 116 -11.78 2.83 18.16
N ILE A 117 -10.47 2.95 18.42
CA ILE A 117 -9.96 3.25 19.76
C ILE A 117 -9.83 4.76 19.98
N PHE A 118 -9.31 5.49 18.98
CA PHE A 118 -8.88 6.88 19.11
C PHE A 118 -9.74 7.89 18.32
N GLY A 119 -10.76 7.42 17.61
CA GLY A 119 -11.51 8.22 16.63
C GLY A 119 -10.80 8.29 15.28
N TRP A 120 -11.53 8.78 14.26
CA TRP A 120 -10.96 8.97 12.93
C TRP A 120 -10.31 10.35 12.82
N SER A 121 -9.09 10.38 12.35
CA SER A 121 -8.40 11.59 11.88
C SER A 121 -7.20 11.19 11.02
N PRO A 122 -6.72 12.07 10.12
CA PRO A 122 -5.47 11.83 9.38
C PRO A 122 -4.28 11.55 10.29
N THR A 123 -4.24 12.18 11.48
CA THR A 123 -3.19 11.93 12.49
C THR A 123 -3.21 10.50 12.99
N ILE A 124 -4.38 9.96 13.32
CA ILE A 124 -4.53 8.58 13.81
C ILE A 124 -4.15 7.57 12.73
N LEU A 125 -4.58 7.80 11.48
CA LEU A 125 -4.18 6.96 10.34
C LEU A 125 -2.65 6.99 10.12
N SER A 126 -2.04 8.16 10.27
CA SER A 126 -0.58 8.30 10.18
C SER A 126 0.15 7.59 11.32
N ILE A 127 -0.38 7.63 12.55
CA ILE A 127 0.17 6.87 13.69
C ILE A 127 0.12 5.37 13.41
N ALA A 128 -0.97 4.87 12.81
CA ALA A 128 -1.09 3.48 12.42
C ALA A 128 0.01 3.08 11.42
N ASN A 129 0.21 3.84 10.35
CA ASN A 129 1.28 3.60 9.38
C ASN A 129 2.68 3.73 9.99
N THR A 130 2.88 4.71 10.85
CA THR A 130 4.15 4.93 11.54
C THR A 130 4.49 3.75 12.47
N SER A 131 3.48 3.16 13.11
CA SER A 131 3.68 1.96 13.93
C SER A 131 4.14 0.75 13.10
N ILE A 132 3.56 0.55 11.91
CA ILE A 132 4.03 -0.47 10.95
C ILE A 132 5.48 -0.21 10.57
N ALA A 133 5.82 1.03 10.21
CA ALA A 133 7.18 1.40 9.83
C ALA A 133 8.19 1.12 10.94
N PHE A 134 7.83 1.36 12.20
CA PHE A 134 8.65 0.99 13.36
C PHE A 134 8.90 -0.51 13.40
N PHE A 135 7.88 -1.35 13.23
CA PHE A 135 8.05 -2.80 13.21
C PHE A 135 8.89 -3.28 12.02
N ILE A 136 8.75 -2.68 10.84
CA ILE A 136 9.62 -2.96 9.68
C ILE A 136 11.09 -2.71 10.07
N LEU A 137 11.40 -1.53 10.61
CA LEU A 137 12.77 -1.19 11.02
C LEU A 137 13.30 -2.13 12.11
N LEU A 138 12.44 -2.51 13.05
CA LEU A 138 12.78 -3.42 14.13
C LEU A 138 13.15 -4.81 13.60
N ILE A 139 12.33 -5.40 12.72
CA ILE A 139 12.61 -6.68 12.07
C ILE A 139 13.91 -6.60 11.27
N LEU A 140 14.08 -5.55 10.46
CA LEU A 140 15.32 -5.33 9.69
C LEU A 140 16.55 -5.21 10.58
N SER A 141 16.43 -4.70 11.81
CA SER A 141 17.53 -4.61 12.77
C SER A 141 17.90 -5.95 13.41
N ILE A 142 16.95 -6.88 13.50
CA ILE A 142 17.13 -8.19 14.15
C ILE A 142 17.74 -9.21 13.20
N LEU A 143 17.39 -9.16 11.92
CA LEU A 143 17.79 -10.13 10.90
C LEU A 143 19.30 -10.27 10.66
N PRO A 144 20.17 -9.23 10.76
CA PRO A 144 21.58 -9.38 10.47
C PRO A 144 22.28 -10.43 11.33
N LYS A 145 22.87 -11.43 10.67
CA LYS A 145 23.66 -12.49 11.32
C LYS A 145 24.87 -11.94 12.08
N ASN A 146 25.47 -10.87 11.58
CA ASN A 146 26.58 -10.20 12.24
C ASN A 146 26.10 -9.03 13.08
N GLN A 147 26.13 -9.19 14.39
CA GLN A 147 25.68 -8.21 15.37
C GLN A 147 26.34 -6.82 15.25
N LYS A 148 27.51 -6.74 14.58
CA LYS A 148 28.21 -5.47 14.35
C LYS A 148 27.52 -4.60 13.31
N TYR A 149 26.79 -5.19 12.35
CA TYR A 149 26.16 -4.51 11.20
C TYR A 149 24.65 -4.42 11.29
N TRP A 150 24.06 -4.66 12.45
CA TRP A 150 22.63 -4.71 12.68
C TRP A 150 21.88 -3.42 12.25
N PHE A 151 22.58 -2.28 12.25
CA PHE A 151 22.00 -0.97 11.91
C PHE A 151 21.90 -0.72 10.40
N ILE A 152 22.62 -1.47 9.55
CA ILE A 152 22.69 -1.21 8.11
C ILE A 152 21.33 -1.38 7.42
N PRO A 153 20.58 -2.50 7.57
CA PRO A 153 19.30 -2.65 6.89
C PRO A 153 18.26 -1.58 7.27
N PRO A 154 18.02 -1.25 8.56
CA PRO A 154 17.07 -0.19 8.90
C PRO A 154 17.51 1.19 8.39
N VAL A 155 18.82 1.50 8.39
CA VAL A 155 19.33 2.75 7.82
C VAL A 155 19.08 2.80 6.31
N LEU A 156 19.39 1.74 5.56
CA LEU A 156 19.13 1.66 4.12
C LEU A 156 17.65 1.85 3.80
N TYR A 157 16.76 1.30 4.61
CA TYR A 157 15.32 1.48 4.43
C TYR A 157 14.87 2.94 4.61
N CYS A 158 15.53 3.70 5.49
CA CYS A 158 15.27 5.13 5.69
C CYS A 158 15.96 6.03 4.67
N CYS A 159 16.99 5.54 3.97
CA CYS A 159 17.73 6.32 2.99
C CYS A 159 17.04 6.45 1.62
N ALA A 160 15.79 6.01 1.49
CA ALA A 160 14.96 6.20 0.30
C ALA A 160 13.86 7.23 0.60
N PRO A 161 14.02 8.52 0.21
CA PRO A 161 13.07 9.60 0.53
C PRO A 161 11.65 9.29 0.09
N ILE A 162 11.46 8.72 -1.11
CA ILE A 162 10.13 8.39 -1.62
C ILE A 162 9.43 7.29 -0.78
N ILE A 163 10.19 6.32 -0.27
CA ILE A 163 9.63 5.29 0.63
C ILE A 163 9.22 5.90 1.97
N ASN A 164 9.93 6.93 2.42
CA ASN A 164 9.57 7.67 3.61
C ASN A 164 8.29 8.50 3.39
N LEU A 165 8.15 9.10 2.20
CA LEU A 165 6.94 9.82 1.81
C LEU A 165 5.72 8.89 1.82
N PHE A 166 5.80 7.70 1.21
CA PHE A 166 4.70 6.75 1.17
C PHE A 166 4.27 6.21 2.54
N THR A 167 5.08 6.36 3.58
CA THR A 167 4.64 6.06 4.96
C THR A 167 3.57 7.04 5.43
N THR A 168 3.55 8.26 4.91
CA THR A 168 2.55 9.28 5.26
C THR A 168 1.31 9.22 4.37
N CYS A 169 1.35 8.46 3.27
CA CYS A 169 0.20 8.19 2.42
C CYS A 169 -0.62 7.04 2.99
N PHE A 170 -1.94 7.10 2.84
CA PHE A 170 -2.84 6.05 3.35
C PHE A 170 -3.03 4.95 2.30
N LEU A 171 -1.91 4.38 1.85
CA LEU A 171 -1.85 3.34 0.84
C LEU A 171 -1.49 1.98 1.43
N SER A 172 -2.02 0.92 0.84
CA SER A 172 -1.85 -0.46 1.33
C SER A 172 -0.42 -1.00 1.20
N GLU A 173 0.46 -0.33 0.44
CA GLU A 173 1.80 -0.81 0.13
C GLU A 173 2.68 -0.97 1.35
N ILE A 174 2.60 -0.04 2.31
CA ILE A 174 3.42 -0.14 3.53
C ILE A 174 2.97 -1.32 4.41
N PHE A 175 1.66 -1.53 4.52
CA PHE A 175 1.11 -2.67 5.27
C PHE A 175 1.44 -3.98 4.57
N SER A 176 1.27 -4.04 3.25
CA SER A 176 1.66 -5.18 2.43
C SER A 176 3.14 -5.52 2.59
N SER A 177 4.04 -4.52 2.46
CA SER A 177 5.49 -4.69 2.67
C SER A 177 5.82 -5.25 4.05
N PHE A 178 5.13 -4.77 5.08
CA PHE A 178 5.30 -5.24 6.45
C PHE A 178 4.95 -6.72 6.58
N ILE A 179 3.79 -7.13 6.07
CA ILE A 179 3.33 -8.52 6.13
C ILE A 179 4.26 -9.45 5.33
N CYS A 180 4.66 -9.01 4.13
CA CYS A 180 5.63 -9.75 3.32
C CYS A 180 7.00 -9.88 4.02
N LEU A 181 7.44 -8.84 4.73
CA LEU A 181 8.67 -8.90 5.53
C LEU A 181 8.54 -9.89 6.71
N ILE A 182 7.39 -9.96 7.36
CA ILE A 182 7.13 -10.98 8.41
C ILE A 182 7.25 -12.38 7.82
N PHE A 183 6.65 -12.62 6.65
CA PHE A 183 6.78 -13.89 5.95
C PHE A 183 8.25 -14.26 5.69
N VAL A 184 9.03 -13.36 5.11
CA VAL A 184 10.45 -13.60 4.81
C VAL A 184 11.25 -13.83 6.08
N TYR A 185 11.01 -13.01 7.12
CA TYR A 185 11.65 -13.13 8.42
C TYR A 185 11.42 -14.50 9.06
N THR A 186 10.18 -14.96 9.11
CA THR A 186 9.81 -16.24 9.71
C THR A 186 10.25 -17.43 8.88
N TYR A 187 10.15 -17.33 7.56
CA TYR A 187 10.59 -18.37 6.65
C TYR A 187 12.08 -18.70 6.80
N PHE A 188 12.93 -17.68 6.88
CA PHE A 188 14.37 -17.91 7.06
C PHE A 188 14.77 -18.38 8.46
N ARG A 189 13.94 -18.11 9.45
CA ARG A 189 14.20 -18.59 10.81
C ARG A 189 13.82 -20.04 11.06
N GLY A 190 12.71 -20.48 10.53
CA GLY A 190 12.26 -21.87 10.34
C GLY A 190 12.45 -22.91 11.46
N LYS A 191 12.59 -22.51 12.76
CA LYS A 191 13.04 -23.42 13.82
C LYS A 191 11.95 -23.82 14.81
N SER A 192 10.83 -23.12 14.88
CA SER A 192 9.74 -23.40 15.81
C SER A 192 8.41 -23.57 15.10
N ILE A 193 7.47 -24.26 15.75
CA ILE A 193 6.10 -24.37 15.25
C ILE A 193 5.43 -23.00 15.18
N TYR A 194 5.72 -22.12 16.13
CA TYR A 194 5.19 -20.75 16.14
C TYR A 194 5.67 -19.92 14.94
N ASN A 195 6.97 -20.03 14.59
CA ASN A 195 7.51 -19.41 13.38
C ASN A 195 6.82 -19.94 12.13
N TYR A 196 6.57 -21.23 12.06
CA TYR A 196 5.90 -21.82 10.91
C TYR A 196 4.44 -21.36 10.79
N ILE A 197 3.70 -21.32 11.90
CA ILE A 197 2.33 -20.81 11.93
C ILE A 197 2.32 -19.32 11.53
N LEU A 198 3.22 -18.51 12.08
CA LEU A 198 3.35 -17.09 11.73
C LEU A 198 3.69 -16.90 10.25
N CYS A 199 4.53 -17.77 9.69
CA CYS A 199 4.85 -17.78 8.26
C CYS A 199 3.59 -18.04 7.40
N LEU A 200 2.79 -19.03 7.73
CA LEU A 200 1.55 -19.35 7.01
C LEU A 200 0.50 -18.25 7.14
N VAL A 201 0.30 -17.72 8.34
CA VAL A 201 -0.63 -16.62 8.60
C VAL A 201 -0.20 -15.36 7.85
N SER A 202 1.09 -15.01 7.90
CA SER A 202 1.60 -13.85 7.17
C SER A 202 1.47 -14.02 5.65
N PHE A 203 1.66 -15.23 5.11
CA PHE A 203 1.41 -15.51 3.71
C PHE A 203 -0.07 -15.30 3.33
N LEU A 204 -0.99 -15.87 4.12
CA LEU A 204 -2.43 -15.69 3.91
C LEU A 204 -2.82 -14.21 3.94
N VAL A 205 -2.39 -13.47 4.98
CA VAL A 205 -2.68 -12.03 5.10
C VAL A 205 -2.04 -11.23 3.95
N ALA A 206 -0.82 -11.59 3.51
CA ALA A 206 -0.16 -10.92 2.39
C ALA A 206 -0.96 -11.02 1.08
N ILE A 207 -1.43 -12.22 0.73
CA ILE A 207 -2.23 -12.41 -0.49
C ILE A 207 -3.62 -11.77 -0.37
N MET A 208 -4.17 -11.65 0.85
CA MET A 208 -5.40 -10.90 1.13
C MET A 208 -5.17 -9.38 1.14
N CYS A 209 -3.93 -8.89 1.21
CA CYS A 209 -3.61 -7.48 1.02
C CYS A 209 -3.49 -7.12 -0.47
N LYS A 210 -2.76 -7.94 -1.21
CA LYS A 210 -2.49 -7.75 -2.64
C LYS A 210 -2.26 -9.09 -3.33
N ARG A 211 -2.85 -9.28 -4.52
CA ARG A 211 -2.68 -10.50 -5.32
C ARG A 211 -1.23 -10.74 -5.73
N GLU A 212 -0.49 -9.68 -5.99
CA GLU A 212 0.91 -9.71 -6.40
C GLU A 212 1.80 -10.38 -5.34
N ASN A 213 1.34 -10.42 -4.08
CA ASN A 213 2.05 -11.11 -3.00
C ASN A 213 2.04 -12.65 -3.12
N LEU A 214 1.30 -13.21 -4.08
CA LEU A 214 1.52 -14.60 -4.52
C LEU A 214 2.98 -14.85 -4.96
N ALA A 215 3.71 -13.79 -5.35
CA ALA A 215 5.15 -13.85 -5.61
C ALA A 215 5.95 -14.45 -4.45
N LEU A 216 5.49 -14.34 -3.21
CA LEU A 216 6.15 -14.93 -2.04
C LEU A 216 6.31 -16.46 -2.14
N LEU A 217 5.42 -17.12 -2.89
CA LEU A 217 5.54 -18.55 -3.17
C LEU A 217 6.81 -18.95 -3.94
N THR A 218 7.44 -18.00 -4.60
CA THR A 218 8.71 -18.26 -5.30
C THR A 218 9.76 -18.82 -4.33
N ILE A 219 9.76 -18.36 -3.07
CA ILE A 219 10.73 -18.82 -2.05
C ILE A 219 10.52 -20.31 -1.72
N PRO A 220 9.35 -20.76 -1.22
CA PRO A 220 9.13 -22.18 -0.95
C PRO A 220 9.17 -23.05 -2.20
N ALA A 221 8.76 -22.53 -3.37
CA ALA A 221 8.83 -23.27 -4.62
C ALA A 221 10.28 -23.55 -5.06
N ILE A 222 11.17 -22.54 -5.01
CA ILE A 222 12.60 -22.75 -5.34
C ILE A 222 13.24 -23.68 -4.32
N GLU A 223 12.94 -23.54 -3.04
CA GLU A 223 13.47 -24.47 -2.02
C GLU A 223 12.98 -25.89 -2.28
N PHE A 224 11.70 -26.09 -2.58
CA PHE A 224 11.13 -27.40 -2.92
C PHE A 224 11.81 -28.02 -4.12
N VAL A 225 11.95 -27.28 -5.22
CA VAL A 225 12.64 -27.74 -6.44
C VAL A 225 14.09 -28.11 -6.14
N TYR A 226 14.81 -27.26 -5.40
CA TYR A 226 16.18 -27.55 -4.96
C TYR A 226 16.28 -28.85 -4.15
N LEU A 227 15.38 -29.04 -3.18
CA LEU A 227 15.36 -30.26 -2.36
C LEU A 227 15.11 -31.50 -3.21
N VAL A 228 14.12 -31.47 -4.08
CA VAL A 228 13.74 -32.62 -4.91
C VAL A 228 14.84 -32.97 -5.92
N LEU A 229 15.35 -31.98 -6.67
CA LEU A 229 16.28 -32.22 -7.78
C LEU A 229 17.72 -32.46 -7.30
N TRP A 230 18.21 -31.63 -6.39
CA TRP A 230 19.64 -31.65 -6.02
C TRP A 230 19.92 -32.36 -4.70
N LYS A 231 19.15 -32.09 -3.64
CA LYS A 231 19.43 -32.68 -2.33
C LYS A 231 19.00 -34.15 -2.26
N TYR A 232 17.79 -34.48 -2.73
CA TYR A 232 17.23 -35.83 -2.63
C TYR A 232 17.34 -36.65 -3.90
N ARG A 233 17.74 -36.07 -5.01
CA ARG A 233 17.92 -36.73 -6.32
C ARG A 233 16.73 -37.65 -6.65
N PHE A 234 15.50 -37.10 -6.54
CA PHE A 234 14.21 -37.79 -6.73
C PHE A 234 13.89 -38.90 -5.73
N ASN A 235 14.69 -39.13 -4.69
CA ASN A 235 14.37 -40.12 -3.65
C ASN A 235 13.34 -39.59 -2.65
N ILE A 236 12.13 -39.26 -3.15
CA ILE A 236 11.06 -38.57 -2.41
C ILE A 236 10.57 -39.40 -1.23
N ARG A 237 10.51 -40.75 -1.37
CA ARG A 237 9.96 -41.63 -0.34
C ARG A 237 10.68 -41.50 1.02
N LYS A 238 11.98 -41.29 1.03
CA LYS A 238 12.77 -41.13 2.25
C LYS A 238 12.62 -39.76 2.92
N HIS A 239 12.13 -38.76 2.17
CA HIS A 239 12.07 -37.37 2.62
C HIS A 239 10.66 -36.77 2.57
N ILE A 240 9.64 -37.64 2.50
CA ILE A 240 8.26 -37.20 2.37
C ILE A 240 7.84 -36.27 3.51
N VAL A 241 8.29 -36.52 4.73
CA VAL A 241 7.98 -35.70 5.90
C VAL A 241 8.53 -34.27 5.77
N GLU A 242 9.75 -34.12 5.20
CA GLU A 242 10.33 -32.78 4.95
C GLU A 242 9.57 -32.03 3.85
N LEU A 243 8.98 -32.76 2.88
CA LEU A 243 8.22 -32.18 1.78
C LEU A 243 6.78 -31.81 2.19
N LEU A 244 6.22 -32.48 3.21
CA LEU A 244 4.87 -32.19 3.71
C LEU A 244 4.72 -30.73 4.20
N LYS A 245 5.81 -30.08 4.62
CA LYS A 245 5.80 -28.67 5.04
C LYS A 245 5.33 -27.69 3.96
N TYR A 246 5.34 -28.08 2.68
CA TYR A 246 4.89 -27.22 1.57
C TYR A 246 3.39 -27.34 1.28
N ILE A 247 2.74 -28.42 1.74
CA ILE A 247 1.31 -28.65 1.50
C ILE A 247 0.43 -27.49 2.03
N PRO A 248 0.65 -26.95 3.23
CA PRO A 248 -0.17 -25.83 3.71
C PRO A 248 -0.14 -24.60 2.83
N PHE A 249 0.98 -24.31 2.15
CA PHE A 249 1.03 -23.21 1.17
C PHE A 249 0.11 -23.46 -0.02
N LEU A 250 0.09 -24.69 -0.53
CA LEU A 250 -0.81 -25.09 -1.62
C LEU A 250 -2.27 -25.05 -1.20
N LEU A 251 -2.57 -25.47 0.04
CA LEU A 251 -3.93 -25.38 0.61
C LEU A 251 -4.38 -23.92 0.74
N ILE A 252 -3.53 -23.02 1.22
CA ILE A 252 -3.82 -21.58 1.31
C ILE A 252 -4.13 -21.02 -0.08
N ILE A 253 -3.37 -21.41 -1.11
CA ILE A 253 -3.63 -21.00 -2.49
C ILE A 253 -4.97 -21.55 -2.96
N GLY A 254 -5.24 -22.83 -2.72
CA GLY A 254 -6.53 -23.45 -3.07
C GLY A 254 -7.71 -22.71 -2.42
N VAL A 255 -7.62 -22.42 -1.13
CA VAL A 255 -8.62 -21.63 -0.39
C VAL A 255 -8.74 -20.21 -1.00
N TYR A 256 -7.63 -19.57 -1.32
CA TYR A 256 -7.64 -18.25 -1.95
C TYR A 256 -8.41 -18.25 -3.27
N PHE A 257 -8.11 -19.16 -4.18
CA PHE A 257 -8.78 -19.19 -5.49
C PHE A 257 -10.21 -19.70 -5.42
N LEU A 258 -10.52 -20.68 -4.58
CA LEU A 258 -11.85 -21.28 -4.49
C LEU A 258 -12.84 -20.42 -3.71
N PHE A 259 -12.41 -19.79 -2.64
CA PHE A 259 -13.28 -19.05 -1.72
C PHE A 259 -13.04 -17.55 -1.77
N ILE A 260 -11.80 -17.11 -1.56
CA ILE A 260 -11.49 -15.69 -1.41
C ILE A 260 -11.78 -14.95 -2.72
N GLN A 261 -11.28 -15.44 -3.83
CA GLN A 261 -11.46 -14.78 -5.11
C GLN A 261 -12.93 -14.79 -5.60
N ASN A 262 -13.69 -15.87 -5.33
CA ASN A 262 -15.06 -16.03 -5.79
C ASN A 262 -16.09 -15.36 -4.87
N VAL A 263 -15.85 -15.28 -3.57
CA VAL A 263 -16.72 -14.57 -2.61
C VAL A 263 -16.71 -13.05 -2.87
N PHE A 264 -15.70 -12.56 -3.61
CA PHE A 264 -15.47 -11.15 -3.93
C PHE A 264 -15.85 -10.78 -5.36
N SER A 265 -16.72 -11.59 -6.02
CA SER A 265 -17.36 -11.16 -7.25
C SER A 265 -18.33 -10.04 -6.92
N ILE A 266 -17.99 -8.84 -7.33
CA ILE A 266 -18.77 -7.63 -7.16
C ILE A 266 -19.64 -7.45 -8.36
N GLU A 267 -20.86 -6.92 -8.15
CA GLU A 267 -21.60 -6.26 -9.21
C GLU A 267 -20.72 -5.12 -9.74
N LYS A 268 -20.10 -5.35 -10.87
CA LYS A 268 -19.28 -4.35 -11.56
C LYS A 268 -20.24 -3.25 -12.02
N ILE A 269 -20.04 -2.05 -11.52
CA ILE A 269 -20.44 -0.87 -12.28
C ILE A 269 -19.45 -0.89 -13.46
N GLU A 270 -19.97 -1.24 -14.64
CA GLU A 270 -19.14 -1.46 -15.81
C GLU A 270 -18.41 -0.17 -16.18
N SER A 271 -17.14 -0.09 -15.85
CA SER A 271 -16.24 0.78 -16.57
C SER A 271 -15.63 -0.03 -17.71
N LYS A 272 -15.68 0.47 -18.91
CA LYS A 272 -15.03 -0.14 -20.09
C LYS A 272 -13.51 -0.34 -19.91
N ASP A 273 -12.93 0.25 -18.86
CA ASP A 273 -11.50 0.28 -18.58
C ASP A 273 -10.97 -0.94 -17.82
N ILE A 274 -11.84 -1.87 -17.35
CA ILE A 274 -11.40 -3.06 -16.58
C ILE A 274 -11.34 -4.31 -17.47
N GLU A 275 -11.16 -4.16 -18.76
CA GLU A 275 -10.95 -5.31 -19.62
C GLU A 275 -9.55 -5.89 -19.45
N ASN A 276 -9.53 -7.09 -18.81
CA ASN A 276 -8.45 -8.10 -18.88
C ASN A 276 -7.04 -7.67 -18.49
N ALA A 277 -6.77 -7.74 -17.19
CA ALA A 277 -5.40 -7.77 -16.67
C ALA A 277 -4.64 -8.98 -17.21
N THR A 278 -4.02 -8.85 -18.39
CA THR A 278 -3.26 -9.91 -19.04
C THR A 278 -1.76 -9.64 -18.93
N PHE A 279 -1.00 -10.72 -18.78
CA PHE A 279 0.45 -10.66 -18.88
C PHE A 279 0.87 -10.29 -20.30
N SER A 280 1.71 -9.29 -20.47
CA SER A 280 2.22 -8.86 -21.77
C SER A 280 3.71 -8.54 -21.73
N ILE A 281 4.46 -9.23 -22.59
CA ILE A 281 5.89 -8.97 -22.79
C ILE A 281 6.09 -7.58 -23.39
N GLN A 282 5.16 -7.10 -24.20
CA GLN A 282 5.22 -5.77 -24.79
C GLN A 282 5.20 -4.68 -23.73
N TYR A 283 4.36 -4.81 -22.70
CA TYR A 283 4.36 -3.86 -21.58
C TYR A 283 5.68 -3.90 -20.81
N MET A 284 6.24 -5.09 -20.62
CA MET A 284 7.51 -5.24 -19.95
C MET A 284 8.64 -4.48 -20.66
N THR A 285 8.69 -4.47 -22.01
CA THR A 285 9.73 -3.74 -22.74
C THR A 285 9.69 -2.23 -22.53
N ILE A 286 8.52 -1.68 -22.21
CA ILE A 286 8.33 -0.23 -22.00
C ILE A 286 8.47 0.11 -20.51
N LEU A 287 7.84 -0.68 -19.64
CA LEU A 287 7.79 -0.37 -18.20
C LEU A 287 9.07 -0.74 -17.45
N PHE A 288 9.74 -1.83 -17.83
CA PHE A 288 10.96 -2.24 -17.16
C PHE A 288 12.06 -1.15 -17.16
N PRO A 289 12.37 -0.49 -18.29
CA PRO A 289 13.29 0.65 -18.29
C PRO A 289 12.81 1.82 -17.41
N ALA A 290 11.49 2.09 -17.37
CA ALA A 290 10.93 3.14 -16.54
C ALA A 290 11.10 2.84 -15.04
N PHE A 291 10.86 1.59 -14.62
CA PHE A 291 11.10 1.13 -13.25
C PHE A 291 12.59 1.23 -12.87
N ILE A 292 13.49 0.79 -13.75
CA ILE A 292 14.93 0.92 -13.50
C ILE A 292 15.33 2.39 -13.37
N LYS A 293 14.87 3.25 -14.30
CA LYS A 293 15.13 4.70 -14.22
C LYS A 293 14.61 5.30 -12.91
N ALA A 294 13.40 4.93 -12.49
CA ALA A 294 12.80 5.39 -11.24
C ALA A 294 13.64 4.96 -10.03
N MET A 295 14.10 3.72 -9.97
CA MET A 295 14.93 3.19 -8.89
C MET A 295 16.28 3.91 -8.74
N PHE A 296 16.84 4.42 -9.84
CA PHE A 296 18.08 5.20 -9.83
C PHE A 296 17.86 6.71 -9.76
N SER A 297 16.63 7.17 -9.53
CA SER A 297 16.32 8.58 -9.31
C SER A 297 16.98 9.07 -8.02
N ILE A 298 17.76 10.16 -8.12
CA ILE A 298 18.46 10.75 -6.96
C ILE A 298 17.47 11.34 -5.97
N GLU A 299 16.40 11.98 -6.47
CA GLU A 299 15.38 12.61 -5.64
C GLU A 299 14.55 11.58 -4.88
N ALA A 300 14.20 10.47 -5.53
CA ALA A 300 13.32 9.47 -4.95
C ALA A 300 14.04 8.47 -4.05
N PHE A 301 15.18 7.91 -4.51
CA PHE A 301 15.89 6.84 -3.80
C PHE A 301 17.26 7.24 -3.27
N SER A 302 17.74 8.43 -3.59
CA SER A 302 19.03 8.97 -3.24
C SER A 302 20.24 8.18 -3.80
N PHE A 303 21.43 8.74 -3.65
CA PHE A 303 22.70 8.05 -4.00
C PHE A 303 22.90 6.70 -3.28
N VAL A 304 22.23 6.52 -2.14
CA VAL A 304 22.45 5.35 -1.28
C VAL A 304 22.01 4.08 -1.96
N LEU A 305 20.95 4.09 -2.72
CA LEU A 305 20.51 2.90 -3.46
C LEU A 305 21.54 2.51 -4.53
N THR A 306 22.04 3.49 -5.27
CA THR A 306 23.09 3.25 -6.28
C THR A 306 24.36 2.69 -5.63
N ILE A 307 24.80 3.29 -4.51
CA ILE A 307 25.95 2.82 -3.74
C ILE A 307 25.69 1.41 -3.19
N ALA A 308 24.48 1.16 -2.68
CA ALA A 308 24.09 -0.14 -2.14
C ALA A 308 24.12 -1.23 -3.21
N ILE A 309 23.59 -0.97 -4.39
CA ILE A 309 23.60 -1.92 -5.52
C ILE A 309 25.03 -2.14 -6.03
N ALA A 310 25.82 -1.06 -6.22
CA ALA A 310 27.20 -1.17 -6.63
C ALA A 310 28.03 -1.99 -5.61
N TRP A 311 27.80 -1.75 -4.32
CA TRP A 311 28.44 -2.51 -3.25
C TRP A 311 28.01 -3.99 -3.24
N LEU A 312 26.73 -4.27 -3.47
CA LEU A 312 26.23 -5.64 -3.56
C LEU A 312 26.89 -6.38 -4.73
N ILE A 313 26.96 -5.76 -5.91
CA ILE A 313 27.64 -6.31 -7.08
C ILE A 313 29.11 -6.59 -6.77
N PHE A 314 29.83 -5.63 -6.19
CA PHE A 314 31.22 -5.80 -5.78
C PHE A 314 31.40 -6.95 -4.79
N PHE A 315 30.52 -7.06 -3.80
CA PHE A 315 30.52 -8.15 -2.81
C PHE A 315 30.32 -9.52 -3.46
N LEU A 316 29.38 -9.63 -4.40
CA LEU A 316 29.11 -10.86 -5.15
C LEU A 316 30.30 -11.29 -6.00
N ILE A 317 30.92 -10.35 -6.71
CA ILE A 317 32.12 -10.62 -7.54
C ILE A 317 33.27 -11.11 -6.67
N ARG A 318 33.50 -10.46 -5.53
CA ARG A 318 34.66 -10.75 -4.65
C ARG A 318 34.53 -12.07 -3.89
N ASN A 319 33.35 -12.38 -3.39
CA ASN A 319 33.14 -13.54 -2.51
C ASN A 319 32.89 -14.83 -3.26
N LYS A 320 32.57 -14.78 -4.57
CA LYS A 320 32.29 -15.94 -5.44
C LYS A 320 31.30 -16.97 -4.84
N ARG A 321 30.59 -16.62 -3.78
CA ARG A 321 29.61 -17.47 -3.08
C ARG A 321 28.30 -16.72 -2.92
N LEU A 322 27.29 -17.20 -3.60
CA LEU A 322 25.91 -16.78 -3.42
C LEU A 322 25.35 -17.53 -2.20
N THR A 323 25.00 -16.80 -1.17
CA THR A 323 24.29 -17.36 -0.02
C THR A 323 22.78 -17.27 -0.26
N SER A 324 21.99 -18.19 0.30
CA SER A 324 20.54 -18.19 0.21
C SER A 324 19.94 -16.84 0.69
N ASP A 325 20.57 -16.22 1.69
CA ASP A 325 20.15 -14.92 2.24
C ASP A 325 20.20 -13.76 1.23
N ILE A 326 20.96 -13.88 0.15
CA ILE A 326 21.05 -12.91 -0.94
C ILE A 326 20.21 -13.37 -2.13
N VAL A 327 20.30 -14.65 -2.46
CA VAL A 327 19.62 -15.22 -3.64
C VAL A 327 18.11 -15.08 -3.53
N PHE A 328 17.53 -15.47 -2.40
CA PHE A 328 16.07 -15.43 -2.26
C PHE A 328 15.49 -14.02 -2.31
N PRO A 329 15.98 -13.01 -1.55
CA PRO A 329 15.50 -11.65 -1.71
C PRO A 329 15.71 -11.10 -3.11
N PHE A 330 16.82 -11.42 -3.77
CA PHE A 330 17.11 -10.97 -5.13
C PHE A 330 16.14 -11.59 -6.15
N VAL A 331 15.93 -12.90 -6.09
CA VAL A 331 14.98 -13.58 -6.99
C VAL A 331 13.56 -13.07 -6.77
N LEU A 332 13.14 -12.94 -5.52
CA LEU A 332 11.83 -12.38 -5.20
C LEU A 332 11.68 -10.94 -5.70
N PHE A 333 12.72 -10.13 -5.57
CA PHE A 333 12.77 -8.78 -6.14
C PHE A 333 12.58 -8.79 -7.67
N CYS A 334 13.29 -9.69 -8.37
CA CYS A 334 13.12 -9.84 -9.82
C CYS A 334 11.70 -10.30 -10.18
N VAL A 335 11.11 -11.21 -9.42
CA VAL A 335 9.72 -11.68 -9.66
C VAL A 335 8.72 -10.54 -9.50
N TYR A 336 8.81 -9.73 -8.43
CA TYR A 336 7.97 -8.54 -8.29
C TYR A 336 8.17 -7.54 -9.44
N LEU A 337 9.42 -7.30 -9.83
CA LEU A 337 9.72 -6.39 -10.93
C LEU A 337 9.10 -6.88 -12.24
N ILE A 338 9.19 -8.17 -12.54
CA ILE A 338 8.55 -8.78 -13.71
C ILE A 338 7.03 -8.67 -13.62
N LEU A 339 6.42 -8.99 -12.48
CA LEU A 339 4.97 -8.90 -12.29
C LEU A 339 4.45 -7.47 -12.52
N TYR A 340 5.08 -6.47 -11.90
CA TYR A 340 4.63 -5.09 -12.04
C TYR A 340 4.90 -4.49 -13.43
N THR A 341 5.93 -4.94 -14.14
CA THR A 341 6.25 -4.44 -15.48
C THR A 341 5.50 -5.17 -16.60
N SER A 342 5.00 -6.38 -16.35
CA SER A 342 4.29 -7.18 -17.34
C SER A 342 2.77 -7.10 -17.24
N HIS A 343 2.24 -6.45 -16.20
CA HIS A 343 0.82 -6.42 -15.93
C HIS A 343 0.10 -5.25 -16.61
N TYR A 344 -1.15 -5.45 -17.02
CA TYR A 344 -2.00 -4.50 -17.75
C TYR A 344 -2.13 -3.09 -17.09
N ARG A 345 -2.07 -2.99 -15.77
CA ARG A 345 -2.09 -1.67 -15.10
C ARG A 345 -0.98 -0.75 -15.59
N GLY A 346 0.16 -1.31 -16.03
CA GLY A 346 1.18 -0.54 -16.70
C GLY A 346 0.78 0.03 -18.05
N TYR A 347 -0.10 -0.66 -18.80
CA TYR A 347 -0.60 -0.16 -20.09
C TYR A 347 -1.50 1.07 -19.97
N PHE A 348 -2.31 1.13 -18.94
CA PHE A 348 -3.14 2.30 -18.64
C PHE A 348 -2.29 3.58 -18.58
N PHE A 349 -1.14 3.50 -17.92
CA PHE A 349 -0.19 4.63 -17.84
C PHE A 349 0.49 4.95 -19.16
N ILE A 350 0.74 3.95 -20.02
CA ILE A 350 1.36 4.15 -21.33
C ILE A 350 0.38 4.82 -22.29
N LYS A 351 -0.87 4.34 -22.33
CA LYS A 351 -1.90 4.82 -23.26
C LYS A 351 -2.33 6.27 -22.95
N GLU A 352 -2.29 6.66 -21.69
CA GLU A 352 -2.62 8.04 -21.27
C GLU A 352 -1.41 8.98 -21.23
N GLU A 353 -0.24 8.55 -21.76
CA GLU A 353 1.04 9.29 -21.64
C GLU A 353 1.46 9.62 -20.19
N ARG A 354 0.72 9.07 -19.24
CA ARG A 354 0.94 9.22 -17.79
C ARG A 354 1.80 8.09 -17.25
N VAL A 355 3.01 7.91 -17.73
CA VAL A 355 4.01 7.16 -16.94
C VAL A 355 4.39 8.07 -15.78
N SER A 356 3.47 8.25 -14.82
CA SER A 356 3.77 9.04 -13.67
C SER A 356 4.86 8.31 -12.88
N SER A 357 5.92 9.02 -12.59
CA SER A 357 7.01 8.51 -11.76
C SER A 357 6.51 8.05 -10.39
N PHE A 358 5.39 8.61 -9.91
CA PHE A 358 4.76 8.29 -8.65
C PHE A 358 4.18 6.88 -8.58
N GLU A 359 3.43 6.43 -9.60
CA GLU A 359 2.91 5.05 -9.63
C GLU A 359 4.03 4.02 -9.61
N THR A 360 5.06 4.28 -10.39
CA THR A 360 6.25 3.43 -10.39
C THR A 360 6.87 3.35 -9.00
N TYR A 361 6.99 4.48 -8.29
CA TYR A 361 7.51 4.52 -6.92
C TYR A 361 6.59 3.81 -5.93
N ARG A 362 5.28 3.94 -6.08
CA ARG A 362 4.28 3.24 -5.29
C ARG A 362 4.48 1.72 -5.37
N TYR A 363 4.59 1.16 -6.57
CA TYR A 363 4.80 -0.27 -6.75
C TYR A 363 6.15 -0.74 -6.19
N ILE A 364 7.22 0.03 -6.39
CA ILE A 364 8.53 -0.28 -5.81
C ILE A 364 8.44 -0.31 -4.28
N ASN A 365 7.65 0.56 -3.64
CA ASN A 365 7.46 0.56 -2.20
C ASN A 365 6.99 -0.81 -1.67
N ASN A 366 6.14 -1.53 -2.42
CA ASN A 366 5.63 -2.83 -2.00
C ASN A 366 6.73 -3.89 -1.80
N PHE A 367 7.86 -3.79 -2.51
CA PHE A 367 8.95 -4.78 -2.43
C PHE A 367 10.33 -4.18 -2.11
N PHE A 368 10.39 -2.88 -1.80
CA PHE A 368 11.65 -2.20 -1.48
C PHE A 368 12.37 -2.81 -0.27
N TYR A 369 11.65 -3.36 0.71
CA TYR A 369 12.22 -4.02 1.89
C TYR A 369 13.20 -5.16 1.52
N LEU A 370 13.11 -5.73 0.32
CA LEU A 370 14.01 -6.79 -0.17
C LEU A 370 15.43 -6.28 -0.37
N ILE A 371 15.61 -5.00 -0.70
CA ILE A 371 16.95 -4.41 -0.89
C ILE A 371 17.74 -4.39 0.42
N PRO A 372 17.23 -3.84 1.54
CA PRO A 372 17.89 -3.97 2.83
C PRO A 372 18.17 -5.42 3.26
N LEU A 373 17.29 -6.37 2.91
CA LEU A 373 17.48 -7.79 3.25
C LEU A 373 18.71 -8.40 2.60
N MET A 374 19.11 -7.97 1.42
CA MET A 374 20.33 -8.46 0.76
C MET A 374 21.60 -8.15 1.55
N PHE A 375 21.51 -7.24 2.53
CA PHE A 375 22.66 -6.83 3.38
C PHE A 375 22.73 -7.53 4.74
N ILE A 376 21.79 -8.43 5.07
CA ILE A 376 21.78 -9.11 6.39
C ILE A 376 22.99 -10.01 6.65
N SER A 377 23.62 -10.55 5.60
CA SER A 377 24.82 -11.41 5.69
C SER A 377 26.12 -10.65 5.48
N MET A 378 26.08 -9.33 5.43
CA MET A 378 27.23 -8.49 5.11
C MET A 378 28.36 -8.61 6.12
N LYS A 379 29.60 -8.76 5.62
CA LYS A 379 30.84 -8.68 6.37
C LYS A 379 31.77 -7.68 5.67
N CYS A 380 32.16 -6.63 6.34
CA CYS A 380 33.02 -5.60 5.76
C CYS A 380 34.19 -5.22 6.69
N LYS A 381 35.35 -4.93 6.11
CA LYS A 381 36.55 -4.47 6.88
C LYS A 381 36.46 -2.97 7.22
N PHE A 382 35.69 -2.17 6.45
CA PHE A 382 35.67 -0.70 6.56
C PHE A 382 34.47 -0.18 7.41
N PHE A 383 34.38 -0.66 8.64
CA PHE A 383 33.23 -0.36 9.50
C PHE A 383 33.05 1.13 9.86
N LYS A 384 34.16 1.84 10.11
CA LYS A 384 34.13 3.27 10.44
C LYS A 384 33.60 4.11 9.26
N GLN A 385 34.12 3.81 8.06
CA GLN A 385 33.72 4.50 6.82
C GLN A 385 32.25 4.26 6.49
N ILE A 386 31.78 3.02 6.67
CA ILE A 386 30.36 2.69 6.47
C ILE A 386 29.46 3.49 7.41
N ARG A 387 29.84 3.63 8.67
CA ARG A 387 29.10 4.46 9.63
C ARG A 387 29.02 5.91 9.19
N LEU A 388 30.13 6.49 8.77
CA LEU A 388 30.20 7.87 8.32
C LEU A 388 29.30 8.07 7.08
N ILE A 389 29.42 7.20 6.08
CA ILE A 389 28.57 7.22 4.87
C ILE A 389 27.09 7.10 5.25
N ALA A 390 26.75 6.20 6.17
CA ALA A 390 25.37 6.03 6.63
C ALA A 390 24.82 7.30 7.30
N CYS A 391 25.64 7.98 8.13
CA CYS A 391 25.23 9.25 8.75
C CYS A 391 24.99 10.35 7.71
N ILE A 392 25.89 10.51 6.74
CA ILE A 392 25.76 11.50 5.66
C ILE A 392 24.50 11.21 4.84
N ALA A 393 24.31 9.93 4.47
CA ALA A 393 23.16 9.50 3.71
C ALA A 393 21.83 9.74 4.44
N LEU A 394 21.81 9.51 5.76
CA LEU A 394 20.63 9.80 6.59
C LEU A 394 20.29 11.29 6.62
N ILE A 395 21.31 12.17 6.79
CA ILE A 395 21.09 13.62 6.80
C ILE A 395 20.51 14.09 5.46
N PHE A 396 21.10 13.64 4.35
CA PHE A 396 20.61 13.96 3.02
C PHE A 396 19.18 13.43 2.80
N SER A 397 18.92 12.19 3.15
CA SER A 397 17.60 11.57 3.02
C SER A 397 16.54 12.27 3.89
N LEU A 398 16.90 12.72 5.08
CA LEU A 398 15.99 13.46 5.96
C LEU A 398 15.57 14.79 5.31
N TYR A 399 16.54 15.56 4.82
CA TYR A 399 16.27 16.82 4.13
C TYR A 399 15.36 16.60 2.90
N THR A 400 15.71 15.64 2.05
CA THR A 400 14.95 15.35 0.83
C THR A 400 13.55 14.83 1.15
N THR A 401 13.41 13.94 2.14
CA THR A 401 12.10 13.44 2.59
C THR A 401 11.19 14.57 3.03
N TYR A 402 11.73 15.48 3.85
CA TYR A 402 10.93 16.60 4.36
C TYR A 402 10.54 17.58 3.24
N SER A 403 11.48 17.89 2.35
CA SER A 403 11.23 18.74 1.18
C SER A 403 10.16 18.15 0.25
N LEU A 404 10.22 16.84 -0.02
CA LEU A 404 9.21 16.14 -0.83
C LEU A 404 7.82 16.19 -0.16
N ARG A 405 7.74 15.95 1.15
CA ARG A 405 6.47 16.02 1.88
C ARG A 405 5.83 17.38 1.79
N LEU A 406 6.59 18.44 2.03
CA LEU A 406 6.07 19.81 1.93
C LEU A 406 5.57 20.11 0.51
N LYS A 407 6.38 19.81 -0.50
CA LYS A 407 6.01 20.04 -1.89
C LYS A 407 4.74 19.30 -2.29
N MET A 408 4.62 18.02 -1.92
CA MET A 408 3.44 17.22 -2.26
C MET A 408 2.19 17.67 -1.50
N SER A 409 2.32 18.01 -0.21
CA SER A 409 1.21 18.52 0.57
C SER A 409 0.72 19.88 0.05
N GLU A 410 1.63 20.75 -0.40
CA GLU A 410 1.27 22.04 -1.00
C GLU A 410 0.53 21.86 -2.34
N LEU A 411 1.02 20.98 -3.22
CA LEU A 411 0.36 20.67 -4.49
C LEU A 411 -1.04 20.07 -4.25
N GLU A 412 -1.17 19.12 -3.34
CA GLU A 412 -2.44 18.51 -3.01
C GLU A 412 -3.44 19.52 -2.43
N TYR A 413 -2.98 20.43 -1.57
CA TYR A 413 -3.80 21.51 -1.05
C TYR A 413 -4.31 22.44 -2.17
N GLN A 414 -3.43 22.87 -3.06
CA GLN A 414 -3.80 23.79 -4.15
C GLN A 414 -4.78 23.14 -5.13
N GLU A 415 -4.56 21.88 -5.49
CA GLU A 415 -5.35 21.21 -6.54
C GLU A 415 -6.66 20.61 -6.03
N ARG A 416 -6.74 20.18 -4.76
CA ARG A 416 -7.86 19.41 -4.24
C ARG A 416 -8.54 20.02 -3.02
N PHE A 417 -7.80 20.35 -2.00
CA PHE A 417 -8.39 20.82 -0.74
C PHE A 417 -9.03 22.20 -0.88
N LYS A 418 -8.42 23.08 -1.69
CA LYS A 418 -9.00 24.40 -2.00
C LYS A 418 -10.33 24.25 -2.72
N GLU A 419 -10.41 23.34 -3.71
CA GLU A 419 -11.65 23.02 -4.39
C GLU A 419 -12.75 22.58 -3.41
N VAL A 420 -12.43 21.59 -2.55
CA VAL A 420 -13.38 21.09 -1.55
C VAL A 420 -13.88 22.21 -0.64
N GLN A 421 -12.98 23.04 -0.14
CA GLN A 421 -13.36 24.19 0.72
C GLN A 421 -14.27 25.18 -0.01
N MET A 422 -13.95 25.53 -1.26
CA MET A 422 -14.78 26.45 -2.04
C MET A 422 -16.19 25.89 -2.26
N VAL A 423 -16.29 24.64 -2.69
CA VAL A 423 -17.58 23.99 -2.97
C VAL A 423 -18.39 23.78 -1.68
N SER A 424 -17.78 23.26 -0.62
CA SER A 424 -18.50 23.00 0.65
C SER A 424 -18.98 24.29 1.30
N ASN A 425 -18.14 25.34 1.35
CA ASN A 425 -18.52 26.65 1.89
C ASN A 425 -19.66 27.27 1.11
N TYR A 426 -19.62 27.19 -0.25
CA TYR A 426 -20.71 27.70 -1.06
C TYR A 426 -22.03 26.98 -0.79
N MET A 427 -22.00 25.65 -0.74
CA MET A 427 -23.20 24.85 -0.50
C MET A 427 -23.79 25.11 0.90
N GLN A 428 -22.96 25.15 1.94
CA GLN A 428 -23.40 25.43 3.30
C GLN A 428 -23.99 26.84 3.47
N ALA A 429 -23.45 27.82 2.75
CA ALA A 429 -23.96 29.20 2.80
C ALA A 429 -25.31 29.37 2.08
N ASN A 430 -25.60 28.53 1.09
CA ASN A 430 -26.76 28.71 0.19
C ASN A 430 -27.87 27.69 0.38
N SER A 431 -27.67 26.66 1.21
CA SER A 431 -28.69 25.62 1.43
C SER A 431 -28.52 24.94 2.79
N SER A 432 -29.65 24.71 3.46
CA SER A 432 -29.69 23.96 4.72
C SER A 432 -29.68 22.44 4.52
N LYS A 433 -30.07 21.98 3.34
CA LYS A 433 -30.05 20.55 2.96
C LYS A 433 -29.66 20.41 1.50
N SER A 434 -28.47 19.93 1.26
CA SER A 434 -27.89 19.85 -0.07
C SER A 434 -27.17 18.51 -0.29
N VAL A 435 -27.14 18.08 -1.57
CA VAL A 435 -26.40 16.91 -2.02
C VAL A 435 -25.49 17.31 -3.17
N LEU A 436 -24.19 17.01 -3.06
CA LEU A 436 -23.22 17.19 -4.10
C LEU A 436 -23.14 15.94 -4.98
N ILE A 437 -23.42 16.09 -6.26
CA ILE A 437 -23.23 15.04 -7.28
C ILE A 437 -21.86 15.28 -7.92
N CYS A 438 -20.93 14.34 -7.80
CA CYS A 438 -19.59 14.48 -8.36
C CYS A 438 -18.98 13.12 -8.70
N GLU A 439 -17.88 13.14 -9.45
CA GLU A 439 -17.12 11.95 -9.79
C GLU A 439 -16.28 11.49 -8.58
N ASN A 440 -15.60 12.41 -7.89
CA ASN A 440 -14.69 12.08 -6.81
C ASN A 440 -15.32 12.25 -5.43
N ILE A 441 -16.31 11.40 -5.12
CA ILE A 441 -17.02 11.45 -3.84
C ILE A 441 -16.09 11.21 -2.64
N LEU A 442 -15.05 10.36 -2.81
CA LEU A 442 -14.16 9.98 -1.73
C LEU A 442 -13.34 11.17 -1.21
N LEU A 443 -13.01 12.11 -2.09
CA LEU A 443 -12.34 13.35 -1.72
C LEU A 443 -13.21 14.16 -0.74
N TYR A 444 -14.47 14.39 -1.09
CA TYR A 444 -15.42 15.15 -0.25
C TYR A 444 -15.77 14.40 1.04
N GLN A 445 -15.98 13.10 0.97
CA GLN A 445 -16.27 12.25 2.14
C GLN A 445 -15.11 12.23 3.16
N ASN A 446 -13.86 12.42 2.72
CA ASN A 446 -12.70 12.50 3.62
C ASN A 446 -12.46 13.91 4.16
N MET A 447 -12.85 14.96 3.45
CA MET A 447 -12.48 16.34 3.78
C MET A 447 -13.62 17.12 4.42
N CYS A 448 -14.87 16.74 4.18
CA CYS A 448 -16.05 17.41 4.75
C CYS A 448 -16.52 16.72 6.03
N ASP A 449 -17.44 17.38 6.73
CA ASP A 449 -18.09 16.85 7.91
C ASP A 449 -18.89 15.58 7.62
N ASP A 450 -19.16 14.77 8.64
CA ASP A 450 -19.85 13.48 8.50
C ASP A 450 -21.30 13.63 7.96
N ASP A 451 -21.89 14.79 8.14
CA ASP A 451 -23.24 15.11 7.63
C ASP A 451 -23.28 15.62 6.19
N PHE A 452 -22.09 15.86 5.59
CA PHE A 452 -22.00 16.33 4.21
C PHE A 452 -22.47 15.24 3.24
N SER A 453 -23.56 15.53 2.51
CA SER A 453 -24.18 14.56 1.60
C SER A 453 -23.56 14.63 0.22
N VAL A 454 -23.13 13.49 -0.30
CA VAL A 454 -22.60 13.32 -1.65
C VAL A 454 -23.34 12.24 -2.40
N CYS A 455 -23.28 12.31 -3.71
CA CYS A 455 -23.75 11.27 -4.60
C CYS A 455 -22.74 11.04 -5.71
N ASP A 456 -22.33 9.80 -5.89
CA ASP A 456 -21.54 9.43 -7.06
C ASP A 456 -22.35 9.68 -8.32
N ILE A 457 -21.73 10.35 -9.30
CA ILE A 457 -22.40 10.71 -10.56
C ILE A 457 -22.99 9.48 -11.29
N ARG A 458 -22.38 8.30 -11.13
CA ARG A 458 -22.84 7.02 -11.67
C ARG A 458 -24.16 6.55 -11.07
N LEU A 459 -24.53 7.08 -9.91
CA LEU A 459 -25.72 6.72 -9.15
C LEU A 459 -26.79 7.81 -9.13
N CYS A 460 -26.59 8.91 -9.86
CA CYS A 460 -27.53 10.05 -9.86
C CYS A 460 -28.97 9.63 -10.18
N ASN A 461 -29.18 8.60 -11.02
CA ASN A 461 -30.49 8.05 -11.33
C ASN A 461 -31.19 7.34 -10.16
N LYS A 462 -30.48 7.01 -9.09
CA LYS A 462 -31.00 6.42 -7.85
C LYS A 462 -31.42 7.46 -6.81
N LEU A 463 -31.17 8.75 -7.08
CA LEU A 463 -31.61 9.83 -6.21
C LEU A 463 -33.11 10.02 -6.29
N ASN A 464 -33.81 9.79 -5.19
CA ASN A 464 -35.21 10.23 -5.05
C ASN A 464 -35.19 11.75 -4.86
N THR A 465 -35.47 12.48 -5.93
CA THR A 465 -35.50 13.95 -5.91
C THR A 465 -36.64 14.45 -5.06
N SER A 466 -36.36 14.99 -3.86
CA SER A 466 -37.35 15.68 -3.04
C SER A 466 -37.31 17.18 -3.32
N SER A 467 -38.45 17.84 -3.30
CA SER A 467 -38.56 19.29 -3.51
C SER A 467 -37.93 20.15 -2.41
N GLN A 468 -37.47 19.51 -1.31
CA GLN A 468 -36.85 20.18 -0.15
C GLN A 468 -35.34 20.08 -0.11
N THR A 469 -34.69 19.43 -1.10
CA THR A 469 -33.24 19.21 -1.14
C THR A 469 -32.66 19.88 -2.37
N ASP A 470 -31.65 20.70 -2.18
CA ASP A 470 -30.92 21.31 -3.27
C ASP A 470 -29.86 20.34 -3.80
N TYR A 471 -29.85 20.13 -5.09
CA TYR A 471 -28.88 19.27 -5.78
C TYR A 471 -27.85 20.12 -6.51
N TYR A 472 -26.58 19.84 -6.24
CA TYR A 472 -25.43 20.47 -6.90
C TYR A 472 -24.68 19.43 -7.70
N LEU A 473 -24.23 19.81 -8.90
CA LEU A 473 -23.48 18.96 -9.80
C LEU A 473 -22.13 19.60 -10.08
N LEU A 474 -21.05 18.89 -9.74
CA LEU A 474 -19.68 19.32 -10.05
C LEU A 474 -19.17 18.53 -11.25
N LEU A 475 -18.81 19.26 -12.31
CA LEU A 475 -18.30 18.67 -13.55
C LEU A 475 -16.89 19.16 -13.86
N SER A 476 -16.00 18.21 -14.16
CA SER A 476 -14.69 18.47 -14.76
C SER A 476 -14.77 18.45 -16.29
N ASP A 477 -15.31 17.37 -16.86
CA ASP A 477 -15.49 17.19 -18.30
C ASP A 477 -16.67 16.23 -18.53
N LEU A 478 -17.77 16.78 -19.03
CA LEU A 478 -18.99 15.99 -19.25
C LEU A 478 -18.84 14.96 -20.37
N ASP A 479 -18.13 15.29 -21.42
CA ASP A 479 -18.00 14.40 -22.57
C ASP A 479 -17.12 13.18 -22.19
N TYR A 480 -16.06 13.41 -21.44
CA TYR A 480 -15.25 12.34 -20.87
C TYR A 480 -16.07 11.43 -19.95
N LEU A 481 -16.88 12.02 -19.06
CA LEU A 481 -17.72 11.23 -18.12
C LEU A 481 -18.81 10.44 -18.85
N LYS A 482 -19.42 11.01 -19.89
CA LYS A 482 -20.41 10.32 -20.74
C LYS A 482 -19.78 9.12 -21.44
N GLU A 483 -18.61 9.29 -22.02
CA GLU A 483 -17.87 8.23 -22.71
C GLU A 483 -17.46 7.12 -21.74
N ARG A 484 -16.89 7.49 -20.58
CA ARG A 484 -16.38 6.55 -19.58
C ARG A 484 -17.48 5.75 -18.87
N TYR A 485 -18.58 6.41 -18.48
CA TYR A 485 -19.62 5.80 -17.63
C TYR A 485 -20.98 5.61 -18.34
N SER A 486 -21.05 5.87 -19.62
CA SER A 486 -22.31 5.79 -20.40
C SER A 486 -23.44 6.63 -19.76
N LEU A 487 -23.10 7.80 -19.22
CA LEU A 487 -24.05 8.67 -18.53
C LEU A 487 -25.01 9.33 -19.53
N ASN A 488 -26.30 9.25 -19.25
CA ASN A 488 -27.31 10.00 -19.96
C ASN A 488 -27.86 11.12 -19.06
N MET A 489 -27.15 12.25 -19.01
CA MET A 489 -27.49 13.38 -18.14
C MET A 489 -27.90 14.57 -18.98
N ASP A 490 -29.06 15.15 -18.67
CA ASP A 490 -29.52 16.39 -19.28
C ASP A 490 -29.09 17.59 -18.42
N LEU A 491 -28.11 18.36 -18.92
CA LEU A 491 -27.65 19.57 -18.26
C LEU A 491 -28.70 20.71 -18.30
N GLN A 492 -29.78 20.62 -19.06
CA GLN A 492 -30.80 21.67 -19.10
C GLN A 492 -31.53 21.84 -17.77
N GLU A 493 -31.52 20.79 -16.93
CA GLU A 493 -32.03 20.85 -15.56
C GLU A 493 -31.16 21.63 -14.57
N PHE A 494 -29.95 21.99 -14.97
CA PHE A 494 -28.96 22.64 -14.12
C PHE A 494 -28.54 24.01 -14.70
N TYR A 495 -28.14 24.92 -13.82
CA TYR A 495 -27.55 26.19 -14.20
C TYR A 495 -26.25 26.43 -13.42
N PRO A 496 -25.24 27.05 -14.04
CA PRO A 496 -23.95 27.28 -13.40
C PRO A 496 -24.08 28.30 -12.26
N VAL A 497 -23.48 28.01 -11.11
CA VAL A 497 -23.49 28.88 -9.94
C VAL A 497 -22.09 29.30 -9.48
N MET A 498 -21.06 28.55 -9.87
CA MET A 498 -19.68 28.87 -9.55
C MET A 498 -18.74 28.25 -10.58
N VAL A 499 -17.66 28.97 -10.88
CA VAL A 499 -16.52 28.46 -11.68
C VAL A 499 -15.33 28.30 -10.75
N LEU A 500 -14.68 27.15 -10.81
CA LEU A 500 -13.47 26.86 -10.03
C LEU A 500 -12.20 27.23 -10.81
N ASP A 501 -11.08 27.40 -10.10
CA ASP A 501 -9.82 27.85 -10.66
C ASP A 501 -9.25 26.91 -11.76
N ASP A 502 -9.61 25.63 -11.71
CA ASP A 502 -9.21 24.59 -12.67
C ASP A 502 -10.17 24.48 -13.88
N GLY A 503 -11.12 25.38 -14.02
CA GLY A 503 -12.10 25.39 -15.10
C GLY A 503 -13.29 24.49 -14.90
N LYS A 504 -13.44 23.80 -13.75
CA LYS A 504 -14.64 23.07 -13.40
C LYS A 504 -15.80 24.00 -13.08
N TYR A 505 -17.00 23.51 -13.27
CA TYR A 505 -18.23 24.23 -12.98
C TYR A 505 -19.03 23.53 -11.91
N LEU A 506 -19.50 24.30 -10.92
CA LEU A 506 -20.55 23.87 -10.01
C LEU A 506 -21.88 24.37 -10.54
N TYR A 507 -22.79 23.44 -10.79
CA TYR A 507 -24.14 23.70 -11.23
C TYR A 507 -25.12 23.44 -10.09
N LYS A 508 -26.21 24.22 -10.06
CA LYS A 508 -27.36 23.96 -9.17
C LYS A 508 -28.53 23.49 -10.01
N ARG A 509 -29.27 22.50 -9.53
CA ARG A 509 -30.53 22.03 -10.20
C ARG A 509 -31.59 23.11 -10.12
N LYS A 510 -32.38 23.29 -11.20
CA LYS A 510 -33.58 24.10 -11.22
C LYS A 510 -34.64 23.43 -10.33
N ASN A 511 -35.18 24.16 -9.38
CA ASN A 511 -36.27 23.69 -8.52
C ASN A 511 -37.59 23.59 -9.29
#